data_120f0d34135bcb342b85c723f6b90bdc
#
_entry.id   120f0d34135bcb342b85c723f6b90bdc
#
_cell.length_a   1.000
_cell.length_b   1.000
_cell.length_c   1.000
_cell.angle_alpha   90.00
_cell.angle_beta   90.00
_cell.angle_gamma   90.00
#
_symmetry.space_group_name_H-M   'P 1'
#
loop_
_entity.id
_entity.type
_entity.pdbx_description
1 polymer ?
#
loop_
_entity_poly.entity_id
_entity_poly.type
_entity_poly.pdbx_seq_one_letter_code
_entity_poly.pdbx_strand_id
1 'polypeptide(L)'
;CALPIWQLAYQLMKYRNRSGWTHRDVLRLAHPKPTSESMNNLFKWAIKGPEALEKGAEIPEQVIGFELAKVAQVPALIKLIQDYRLTWEMIPTEMLNNAEVFHALVMDMNIEAMIRNLPRITNLGLLRTSEVKNHVLRLLRNQEQIKAKRYHPLKALVARKTYASGHGLKGSMSWTPNNEVSAALEDTFYLGFDAVEPTGKRLLLGIDVSGSMTMGQIAGMPIAPYEAVAAMAMVTARCEPLSEILGFTYNLQDLGIKNTDTLAQVLKKVQNARFGSTNPGA
;
A
#
# COMPACT_ATOMS: atom_id res chain seq x y z
N CYS A 1 -2.72 25.98 3.41
CA CYS A 1 -4.15 25.71 3.58
C CYS A 1 -4.33 24.81 4.80
N ALA A 2 -5.15 25.24 5.78
CA ALA A 2 -5.53 24.38 6.89
C ALA A 2 -6.50 23.30 6.37
N LEU A 3 -6.28 22.04 6.79
CA LEU A 3 -7.21 20.97 6.48
C LEU A 3 -8.60 21.27 7.13
N PRO A 4 -9.72 20.95 6.46
CA PRO A 4 -11.01 20.94 7.11
C PRO A 4 -10.99 20.07 8.36
N ILE A 5 -11.73 20.48 9.40
CA ILE A 5 -11.65 19.81 10.72
C ILE A 5 -11.97 18.31 10.66
N TRP A 6 -12.88 17.89 9.81
CA TRP A 6 -13.21 16.47 9.62
C TRP A 6 -12.05 15.69 9.00
N GLN A 7 -11.25 16.29 8.10
CA GLN A 7 -10.04 15.67 7.56
C GLN A 7 -8.95 15.58 8.63
N LEU A 8 -8.81 16.61 9.46
CA LEU A 8 -7.87 16.58 10.58
C LEU A 8 -8.25 15.48 11.57
N ALA A 9 -9.51 15.37 11.94
CA ALA A 9 -10.02 14.30 12.81
C ALA A 9 -9.73 12.91 12.21
N TYR A 10 -10.01 12.73 10.92
CA TYR A 10 -9.69 11.49 10.20
C TYR A 10 -8.21 11.13 10.29
N GLN A 11 -7.31 12.10 10.07
CA GLN A 11 -5.86 11.87 10.17
C GLN A 11 -5.45 11.49 11.60
N LEU A 12 -6.01 12.16 12.62
CA LEU A 12 -5.73 11.87 14.02
C LEU A 12 -6.18 10.46 14.42
N MET A 13 -7.33 10.01 13.95
CA MET A 13 -7.83 8.67 14.22
C MET A 13 -7.06 7.58 13.46
N LYS A 14 -6.74 7.84 12.19
CA LYS A 14 -6.08 6.86 11.31
C LYS A 14 -4.61 6.64 11.64
N TYR A 15 -3.87 7.68 12.00
CA TYR A 15 -2.41 7.63 12.18
C TYR A 15 -1.99 7.86 13.63
N ARG A 16 -2.67 7.20 14.57
CA ARG A 16 -2.49 7.39 16.03
C ARG A 16 -1.06 7.21 16.52
N ASN A 17 -0.34 6.28 15.95
CA ASN A 17 1.07 6.02 16.26
C ASN A 17 1.82 5.67 14.98
N ARG A 18 2.93 6.32 14.72
CA ARG A 18 3.78 6.01 13.58
C ARG A 18 5.25 6.21 13.94
N SER A 19 6.06 5.16 13.75
CA SER A 19 7.50 5.19 14.05
C SER A 19 7.83 5.63 15.49
N GLY A 20 6.99 5.22 16.47
CA GLY A 20 7.15 5.59 17.88
C GLY A 20 6.57 6.97 18.26
N TRP A 21 6.11 7.76 17.28
CA TRP A 21 5.52 9.08 17.51
C TRP A 21 3.99 9.03 17.49
N THR A 22 3.39 9.77 18.41
CA THR A 22 1.93 9.97 18.51
C THR A 22 1.56 11.40 18.14
N HIS A 23 0.29 11.66 17.84
CA HIS A 23 -0.20 13.02 17.64
C HIS A 23 -0.05 13.88 18.91
N ARG A 24 -0.12 13.26 20.09
CA ARG A 24 0.17 13.94 21.37
C ARG A 24 1.58 14.54 21.38
N ASP A 25 2.57 13.80 20.89
CA ASP A 25 3.96 14.27 20.83
C ASP A 25 4.10 15.40 19.82
N VAL A 26 3.48 15.27 18.65
CA VAL A 26 3.47 16.32 17.61
C VAL A 26 2.82 17.61 18.14
N LEU A 27 1.65 17.50 18.78
CA LEU A 27 0.94 18.66 19.34
C LEU A 27 1.74 19.34 20.45
N ARG A 28 2.46 18.56 21.27
CA ARG A 28 3.34 19.09 22.32
C ARG A 28 4.58 19.80 21.79
N LEU A 29 5.12 19.33 20.68
CA LEU A 29 6.31 19.94 20.07
C LEU A 29 5.97 21.16 19.22
N ALA A 30 4.89 21.07 18.43
CA ALA A 30 4.52 22.10 17.48
C ALA A 30 3.70 23.26 18.08
N HIS A 31 3.07 23.04 19.25
CA HIS A 31 2.22 24.02 19.94
C HIS A 31 1.23 24.74 18.99
N PRO A 32 0.48 24.02 18.12
CA PRO A 32 -0.41 24.68 17.18
C PRO A 32 -1.53 25.36 17.95
N LYS A 33 -1.86 26.60 17.55
CA LYS A 33 -3.00 27.33 18.11
C LYS A 33 -4.29 26.87 17.43
N PRO A 34 -5.30 26.39 18.17
CA PRO A 34 -6.59 26.04 17.58
C PRO A 34 -7.27 27.32 17.05
N THR A 35 -7.90 27.21 15.88
CA THR A 35 -8.62 28.34 15.23
C THR A 35 -10.12 28.29 15.47
N SER A 36 -10.64 27.25 16.13
CA SER A 36 -12.04 27.09 16.53
C SER A 36 -12.14 26.27 17.81
N GLU A 37 -13.33 26.33 18.44
CA GLU A 37 -13.63 25.53 19.63
C GLU A 37 -13.60 24.04 19.29
N SER A 38 -14.17 23.62 18.18
CA SER A 38 -14.14 22.24 17.71
C SER A 38 -12.71 21.73 17.50
N MET A 39 -11.79 22.56 16.98
CA MET A 39 -10.37 22.21 16.86
C MET A 39 -9.69 22.11 18.22
N ASN A 40 -10.01 23.01 19.15
CA ASN A 40 -9.48 22.95 20.52
C ASN A 40 -9.91 21.65 21.22
N ASN A 41 -11.18 21.28 21.08
CA ASN A 41 -11.74 20.05 21.63
C ASN A 41 -11.10 18.81 20.99
N LEU A 42 -10.88 18.86 19.67
CA LEU A 42 -10.19 17.78 18.95
C LEU A 42 -8.73 17.60 19.44
N PHE A 43 -8.02 18.69 19.75
CA PHE A 43 -6.67 18.61 20.33
C PHE A 43 -6.70 18.10 21.78
N LYS A 44 -7.66 18.55 22.60
CA LYS A 44 -7.86 18.00 23.96
C LYS A 44 -8.09 16.48 23.91
N TRP A 45 -8.98 16.03 23.01
CA TRP A 45 -9.24 14.61 22.79
C TRP A 45 -7.99 13.84 22.35
N ALA A 46 -7.23 14.36 21.38
CA ALA A 46 -6.03 13.70 20.88
C ALA A 46 -4.91 13.56 21.94
N ILE A 47 -4.84 14.49 22.91
CA ILE A 47 -3.84 14.51 23.97
C ILE A 47 -4.27 13.68 25.18
N LYS A 48 -5.52 13.80 25.62
CA LYS A 48 -6.00 13.30 26.93
C LYS A 48 -7.10 12.24 26.82
N GLY A 49 -7.69 12.04 25.62
CA GLY A 49 -8.81 11.11 25.44
C GLY A 49 -10.19 11.77 25.60
N PRO A 50 -11.27 10.98 25.45
CA PRO A 50 -12.65 11.50 25.50
C PRO A 50 -13.03 12.09 26.85
N GLU A 51 -12.43 11.65 27.94
CA GLU A 51 -12.66 12.13 29.32
C GLU A 51 -12.26 13.59 29.53
N ALA A 52 -11.47 14.18 28.62
CA ALA A 52 -11.08 15.58 28.65
C ALA A 52 -12.11 16.52 27.99
N LEU A 53 -13.17 15.95 27.42
CA LEU A 53 -14.23 16.71 26.76
C LEU A 53 -15.38 16.96 27.73
N GLU A 54 -15.89 18.20 27.73
CA GLU A 54 -17.11 18.54 28.47
C GLU A 54 -18.33 17.89 27.80
N LYS A 55 -19.37 17.65 28.56
CA LYS A 55 -20.62 17.10 28.04
C LYS A 55 -21.21 18.07 27.00
N GLY A 56 -21.41 17.57 25.77
CA GLY A 56 -21.93 18.38 24.66
C GLY A 56 -20.85 19.21 23.95
N ALA A 57 -19.56 18.96 24.22
CA ALA A 57 -18.47 19.62 23.49
C ALA A 57 -18.59 19.40 21.99
N GLU A 58 -18.44 20.47 21.21
CA GLU A 58 -18.41 20.39 19.76
C GLU A 58 -17.15 19.65 19.30
N ILE A 59 -17.33 18.49 18.64
CA ILE A 59 -16.26 17.67 18.06
C ILE A 59 -16.79 16.99 16.80
N PRO A 60 -15.94 16.71 15.78
CA PRO A 60 -16.38 15.98 14.60
C PRO A 60 -17.04 14.63 14.94
N GLU A 61 -18.22 14.37 14.36
CA GLU A 61 -19.02 13.17 14.63
C GLU A 61 -18.26 11.86 14.43
N GLN A 62 -17.31 11.81 13.51
CA GLN A 62 -16.45 10.66 13.29
C GLN A 62 -15.66 10.27 14.55
N VAL A 63 -15.27 11.25 15.39
CA VAL A 63 -14.58 10.98 16.66
C VAL A 63 -15.52 10.28 17.63
N ILE A 64 -16.79 10.68 17.64
CA ILE A 64 -17.84 10.04 18.48
C ILE A 64 -18.00 8.58 18.01
N GLY A 65 -18.19 8.36 16.72
CA GLY A 65 -18.29 7.02 16.14
C GLY A 65 -17.07 6.14 16.44
N PHE A 66 -15.87 6.73 16.36
CA PHE A 66 -14.62 6.04 16.70
C PHE A 66 -14.55 5.63 18.19
N GLU A 67 -14.95 6.50 19.13
CA GLU A 67 -14.97 6.17 20.57
C GLU A 67 -16.00 5.07 20.87
N LEU A 68 -17.19 5.16 20.28
CA LEU A 68 -18.23 4.14 20.42
C LEU A 68 -17.77 2.78 19.86
N ALA A 69 -17.02 2.78 18.74
CA ALA A 69 -16.52 1.56 18.11
C ALA A 69 -15.57 0.77 19.00
N LYS A 70 -14.88 1.41 19.97
CA LYS A 70 -13.96 0.73 20.89
C LYS A 70 -14.64 -0.26 21.82
N VAL A 71 -15.92 -0.04 22.12
CA VAL A 71 -16.70 -0.83 23.10
C VAL A 71 -17.91 -1.52 22.48
N ALA A 72 -18.17 -1.30 21.19
CA ALA A 72 -19.33 -1.83 20.50
C ALA A 72 -19.23 -3.34 20.24
N GLN A 73 -20.35 -4.05 20.38
CA GLN A 73 -20.51 -5.43 19.93
C GLN A 73 -20.74 -5.48 18.42
N VAL A 74 -20.54 -6.64 17.78
CA VAL A 74 -20.51 -6.81 16.34
C VAL A 74 -21.65 -6.11 15.58
N PRO A 75 -22.95 -6.29 15.90
CA PRO A 75 -24.02 -5.65 15.13
C PRO A 75 -23.98 -4.10 15.21
N ALA A 76 -23.70 -3.57 16.41
CA ALA A 76 -23.57 -2.13 16.61
C ALA A 76 -22.31 -1.58 15.91
N LEU A 77 -21.20 -2.33 15.96
CA LEU A 77 -19.95 -1.94 15.32
C LEU A 77 -20.11 -1.83 13.78
N ILE A 78 -20.79 -2.79 13.16
CA ILE A 78 -21.09 -2.74 11.71
C ILE A 78 -21.85 -1.47 11.37
N LYS A 79 -22.88 -1.13 12.15
CA LYS A 79 -23.63 0.11 11.94
C LYS A 79 -22.74 1.36 12.11
N LEU A 80 -21.90 1.40 13.15
CA LEU A 80 -20.97 2.52 13.35
C LEU A 80 -19.97 2.68 12.20
N ILE A 81 -19.46 1.55 11.64
CA ILE A 81 -18.58 1.58 10.46
C ILE A 81 -19.27 2.28 9.30
N GLN A 82 -20.53 1.93 9.02
CA GLN A 82 -21.31 2.48 7.92
C GLN A 82 -21.70 3.95 8.16
N ASP A 83 -22.25 4.27 9.33
CA ASP A 83 -22.78 5.60 9.67
C ASP A 83 -21.65 6.65 9.73
N TYR A 84 -20.50 6.29 10.31
CA TYR A 84 -19.37 7.21 10.51
C TYR A 84 -18.21 6.99 9.53
N ARG A 85 -18.34 6.08 8.56
CA ARG A 85 -17.32 5.75 7.56
C ARG A 85 -15.96 5.43 8.19
N LEU A 86 -16.00 4.60 9.23
CA LEU A 86 -14.78 4.21 9.94
C LEU A 86 -13.93 3.31 9.07
N THR A 87 -12.63 3.51 9.11
CA THR A 87 -11.68 2.66 8.37
C THR A 87 -11.13 1.56 9.26
N TRP A 88 -10.54 0.52 8.65
CA TRP A 88 -10.00 -0.63 9.37
C TRP A 88 -8.94 -0.25 10.43
N GLU A 89 -8.21 0.85 10.23
CA GLU A 89 -7.25 1.37 11.22
C GLU A 89 -7.91 1.92 12.49
N MET A 90 -9.21 2.21 12.43
CA MET A 90 -10.00 2.79 13.52
C MET A 90 -10.71 1.72 14.36
N ILE A 91 -10.72 0.47 13.91
CA ILE A 91 -11.42 -0.65 14.54
C ILE A 91 -10.49 -1.39 15.50
N PRO A 92 -10.97 -1.85 16.66
CA PRO A 92 -10.21 -2.71 17.58
C PRO A 92 -9.66 -3.94 16.86
N THR A 93 -8.39 -4.27 17.12
CA THR A 93 -7.66 -5.31 16.37
C THR A 93 -8.34 -6.68 16.49
N GLU A 94 -8.91 -7.00 17.63
CA GLU A 94 -9.65 -8.23 17.90
C GLU A 94 -10.88 -8.36 16.99
N MET A 95 -11.60 -7.26 16.76
CA MET A 95 -12.78 -7.21 15.91
C MET A 95 -12.45 -7.34 14.42
N LEU A 96 -11.23 -7.03 14.01
CA LEU A 96 -10.79 -7.21 12.62
C LEU A 96 -10.70 -8.67 12.18
N ASN A 97 -10.77 -9.63 13.12
CA ASN A 97 -10.80 -11.05 12.81
C ASN A 97 -12.24 -11.60 12.67
N ASN A 98 -13.26 -10.76 12.88
CA ASN A 98 -14.64 -11.11 12.63
C ASN A 98 -14.98 -10.86 11.15
N ALA A 99 -15.51 -11.88 10.46
CA ALA A 99 -15.79 -11.81 9.02
C ALA A 99 -16.87 -10.78 8.66
N GLU A 100 -17.91 -10.63 9.50
CA GLU A 100 -19.01 -9.68 9.26
C GLU A 100 -18.53 -8.23 9.41
N VAL A 101 -17.74 -7.95 10.46
CA VAL A 101 -17.13 -6.63 10.67
C VAL A 101 -16.19 -6.30 9.51
N PHE A 102 -15.35 -7.27 9.10
CA PHE A 102 -14.41 -7.02 8.03
C PHE A 102 -15.09 -6.88 6.67
N HIS A 103 -16.20 -7.60 6.44
CA HIS A 103 -17.05 -7.43 5.26
C HIS A 103 -17.55 -5.99 5.12
N ALA A 104 -18.05 -5.40 6.22
CA ALA A 104 -18.51 -4.00 6.22
C ALA A 104 -17.40 -3.00 5.84
N LEU A 105 -16.15 -3.32 6.17
CA LEU A 105 -15.00 -2.47 5.85
C LEU A 105 -14.52 -2.59 4.41
N VAL A 106 -14.59 -3.80 3.83
CA VAL A 106 -14.00 -4.10 2.51
C VAL A 106 -14.58 -3.25 1.40
N MET A 107 -15.89 -2.99 1.44
CA MET A 107 -16.60 -2.31 0.36
C MET A 107 -16.19 -0.84 0.18
N ASP A 108 -15.70 -0.20 1.24
CA ASP A 108 -15.26 1.20 1.23
C ASP A 108 -13.73 1.38 1.15
N MET A 109 -12.98 0.28 1.02
CA MET A 109 -11.53 0.35 0.92
C MET A 109 -11.07 0.97 -0.40
N ASN A 110 -10.13 1.91 -0.32
CA ASN A 110 -9.37 2.31 -1.51
C ASN A 110 -8.34 1.23 -1.89
N ILE A 111 -7.73 1.35 -3.08
CA ILE A 111 -6.81 0.35 -3.61
C ILE A 111 -5.62 0.05 -2.68
N GLU A 112 -5.04 1.05 -2.00
CA GLU A 112 -3.90 0.81 -1.09
C GLU A 112 -4.32 0.03 0.16
N ALA A 113 -5.48 0.36 0.73
CA ALA A 113 -6.05 -0.37 1.85
C ALA A 113 -6.46 -1.79 1.44
N MET A 114 -7.08 -1.93 0.28
CA MET A 114 -7.46 -3.22 -0.30
C MET A 114 -6.26 -4.15 -0.43
N ILE A 115 -5.22 -3.72 -1.13
CA ILE A 115 -4.02 -4.53 -1.36
C ILE A 115 -3.37 -4.95 -0.04
N ARG A 116 -3.27 -4.04 0.93
CA ARG A 116 -2.71 -4.34 2.26
C ARG A 116 -3.52 -5.38 3.02
N ASN A 117 -4.83 -5.41 2.82
CA ASN A 117 -5.75 -6.29 3.53
C ASN A 117 -6.14 -7.57 2.75
N LEU A 118 -5.66 -7.78 1.51
CA LEU A 118 -5.91 -9.00 0.74
C LEU A 118 -5.62 -10.30 1.52
N PRO A 119 -4.51 -10.39 2.28
CA PRO A 119 -4.26 -11.55 3.13
C PRO A 119 -5.39 -11.84 4.11
N ARG A 120 -5.87 -10.82 4.82
CA ARG A 120 -6.95 -10.96 5.80
C ARG A 120 -8.29 -11.28 5.13
N ILE A 121 -8.62 -10.61 4.02
CA ILE A 121 -9.82 -10.88 3.22
C ILE A 121 -9.85 -12.34 2.79
N THR A 122 -8.70 -12.86 2.34
CA THR A 122 -8.56 -14.26 1.93
C THR A 122 -8.66 -15.22 3.11
N ASN A 123 -7.96 -14.94 4.20
CA ASN A 123 -7.96 -15.77 5.42
C ASN A 123 -9.36 -15.86 6.06
N LEU A 124 -10.11 -14.75 6.10
CA LEU A 124 -11.49 -14.72 6.59
C LEU A 124 -12.50 -15.38 5.62
N GLY A 125 -12.06 -15.86 4.45
CA GLY A 125 -12.91 -16.54 3.48
C GLY A 125 -13.87 -15.60 2.73
N LEU A 126 -13.70 -14.29 2.80
CA LEU A 126 -14.61 -13.30 2.19
C LEU A 126 -14.63 -13.37 0.66
N LEU A 127 -13.56 -13.88 0.04
CA LEU A 127 -13.50 -14.09 -1.42
C LEU A 127 -14.43 -15.24 -1.92
N ARG A 128 -15.07 -15.99 -1.02
CA ARG A 128 -16.05 -17.01 -1.40
C ARG A 128 -17.37 -16.39 -1.86
N THR A 129 -17.70 -15.21 -1.40
CA THR A 129 -18.84 -14.43 -1.88
C THR A 129 -18.49 -13.72 -3.18
N SER A 130 -19.36 -13.89 -4.21
CA SER A 130 -19.15 -13.27 -5.51
C SER A 130 -19.11 -11.75 -5.43
N GLU A 131 -19.88 -11.15 -4.53
CA GLU A 131 -19.93 -9.71 -4.31
C GLU A 131 -18.56 -9.16 -3.93
N VAL A 132 -17.97 -9.67 -2.84
CA VAL A 132 -16.65 -9.22 -2.35
C VAL A 132 -15.55 -9.52 -3.36
N LYS A 133 -15.56 -10.74 -3.94
CA LYS A 133 -14.58 -11.13 -4.94
C LYS A 133 -14.60 -10.18 -6.14
N ASN A 134 -15.78 -9.92 -6.70
CA ASN A 134 -15.91 -9.03 -7.86
C ASN A 134 -15.54 -7.58 -7.52
N HIS A 135 -15.86 -7.12 -6.31
CA HIS A 135 -15.45 -5.80 -5.85
C HIS A 135 -13.91 -5.69 -5.77
N VAL A 136 -13.25 -6.67 -5.14
CA VAL A 136 -11.78 -6.75 -5.05
C VAL A 136 -11.13 -6.73 -6.43
N LEU A 137 -11.57 -7.62 -7.34
CA LEU A 137 -11.01 -7.73 -8.68
C LEU A 137 -11.19 -6.46 -9.51
N ARG A 138 -12.36 -5.82 -9.42
CA ARG A 138 -12.65 -4.56 -10.10
C ARG A 138 -11.79 -3.43 -9.56
N LEU A 139 -11.60 -3.35 -8.23
CA LEU A 139 -10.78 -2.31 -7.61
C LEU A 139 -9.30 -2.45 -7.96
N LEU A 140 -8.76 -3.68 -7.97
CA LEU A 140 -7.38 -3.96 -8.36
C LEU A 140 -7.09 -3.60 -9.83
N ARG A 141 -8.12 -3.59 -10.69
CA ARG A 141 -8.05 -3.21 -12.11
C ARG A 141 -8.50 -1.77 -12.38
N ASN A 142 -8.79 -0.99 -11.35
CA ASN A 142 -9.27 0.37 -11.52
C ASN A 142 -8.11 1.33 -11.83
N GLN A 143 -7.90 1.59 -13.12
CA GLN A 143 -6.82 2.44 -13.63
C GLN A 143 -6.89 3.87 -13.07
N GLU A 144 -8.11 4.44 -12.92
CA GLU A 144 -8.28 5.80 -12.39
C GLU A 144 -7.80 5.89 -10.93
N GLN A 145 -8.16 4.91 -10.09
CA GLN A 145 -7.68 4.87 -8.71
C GLN A 145 -6.17 4.60 -8.63
N ILE A 146 -5.64 3.70 -9.46
CA ILE A 146 -4.21 3.42 -9.53
C ILE A 146 -3.44 4.71 -9.84
N LYS A 147 -3.89 5.45 -10.85
CA LYS A 147 -3.30 6.73 -11.27
C LYS A 147 -3.46 7.81 -10.20
N ALA A 148 -4.67 8.02 -9.66
CA ALA A 148 -4.95 9.03 -8.64
C ALA A 148 -4.15 8.81 -7.34
N LYS A 149 -3.89 7.55 -6.98
CA LYS A 149 -3.06 7.17 -5.81
C LYS A 149 -1.58 7.07 -6.15
N ARG A 150 -1.17 7.33 -7.39
CA ARG A 150 0.21 7.15 -7.87
C ARG A 150 0.78 5.79 -7.43
N TYR A 151 -0.02 4.74 -7.63
CA TYR A 151 0.35 3.40 -7.18
C TYR A 151 1.44 2.82 -8.08
N HIS A 152 2.69 2.93 -7.64
CA HIS A 152 3.87 2.59 -8.41
C HIS A 152 3.92 1.09 -8.77
N PRO A 153 4.31 0.69 -9.99
CA PRO A 153 4.39 -0.72 -10.43
C PRO A 153 5.18 -1.62 -9.47
N LEU A 154 6.32 -1.14 -8.96
CA LEU A 154 7.13 -1.92 -8.02
C LEU A 154 6.36 -2.27 -6.73
N LYS A 155 5.49 -1.37 -6.23
CA LYS A 155 4.61 -1.69 -5.08
C LYS A 155 3.65 -2.82 -5.43
N ALA A 156 3.08 -2.81 -6.64
CA ALA A 156 2.18 -3.87 -7.10
C ALA A 156 2.91 -5.23 -7.23
N LEU A 157 4.14 -5.21 -7.75
CA LEU A 157 4.97 -6.42 -7.85
C LEU A 157 5.27 -7.02 -6.47
N VAL A 158 5.70 -6.19 -5.50
CA VAL A 158 5.95 -6.64 -4.13
C VAL A 158 4.67 -7.19 -3.50
N ALA A 159 3.54 -6.50 -3.69
CA ALA A 159 2.24 -6.96 -3.18
C ALA A 159 1.83 -8.31 -3.78
N ARG A 160 1.99 -8.49 -5.10
CA ARG A 160 1.74 -9.74 -5.80
C ARG A 160 2.60 -10.88 -5.26
N LYS A 161 3.90 -10.64 -5.10
CA LYS A 161 4.84 -11.63 -4.55
C LYS A 161 4.50 -12.00 -3.11
N THR A 162 4.22 -11.02 -2.27
CA THR A 162 3.78 -11.24 -0.88
C THR A 162 2.47 -12.02 -0.83
N TYR A 163 1.49 -11.67 -1.67
CA TYR A 163 0.23 -12.39 -1.70
C TYR A 163 0.39 -13.84 -2.17
N ALA A 164 1.19 -14.05 -3.21
CA ALA A 164 1.47 -15.37 -3.77
C ALA A 164 2.27 -16.28 -2.81
N SER A 165 3.07 -15.72 -1.89
CA SER A 165 3.81 -16.52 -0.90
C SER A 165 2.91 -17.22 0.13
N GLY A 166 1.67 -16.77 0.30
CA GLY A 166 0.71 -17.34 1.24
C GLY A 166 1.00 -17.05 2.72
N HIS A 167 1.98 -16.20 3.01
CA HIS A 167 2.31 -15.80 4.39
C HIS A 167 2.75 -14.33 4.44
N GLY A 168 2.56 -13.70 5.60
CA GLY A 168 2.95 -12.31 5.81
C GLY A 168 4.47 -12.14 5.93
N LEU A 169 4.97 -10.94 5.57
CA LEU A 169 6.37 -10.57 5.80
C LEU A 169 6.70 -10.43 7.29
N LYS A 170 5.70 -10.15 8.09
CA LYS A 170 5.76 -10.03 9.56
C LYS A 170 4.53 -10.69 10.17
N GLY A 171 4.71 -11.34 11.31
CA GLY A 171 3.62 -12.05 11.99
C GLY A 171 3.41 -13.48 11.48
N SER A 172 2.37 -14.14 12.00
CA SER A 172 2.07 -15.57 11.79
C SER A 172 0.89 -15.82 10.84
N MET A 173 0.33 -14.77 10.22
CA MET A 173 -0.82 -14.92 9.33
C MET A 173 -0.41 -15.68 8.06
N SER A 174 -1.18 -16.72 7.72
CA SER A 174 -1.05 -17.48 6.48
C SER A 174 -2.41 -17.55 5.77
N TRP A 175 -2.38 -17.73 4.46
CA TRP A 175 -3.56 -17.86 3.60
C TRP A 175 -3.26 -18.69 2.37
N THR A 176 -4.30 -19.23 1.74
CA THR A 176 -4.16 -19.85 0.42
C THR A 176 -4.42 -18.80 -0.65
N PRO A 177 -3.42 -18.45 -1.48
CA PRO A 177 -3.59 -17.43 -2.51
C PRO A 177 -4.74 -17.78 -3.48
N ASN A 178 -5.55 -16.78 -3.83
CA ASN A 178 -6.56 -16.90 -4.86
C ASN A 178 -5.95 -16.53 -6.22
N ASN A 179 -6.08 -17.40 -7.22
CA ASN A 179 -5.47 -17.20 -8.54
C ASN A 179 -6.01 -15.97 -9.27
N GLU A 180 -7.31 -15.67 -9.16
CA GLU A 180 -7.92 -14.50 -9.79
C GLU A 180 -7.38 -13.19 -9.17
N VAL A 181 -7.18 -13.17 -7.85
CA VAL A 181 -6.56 -12.03 -7.15
C VAL A 181 -5.09 -11.88 -7.55
N SER A 182 -4.35 -12.98 -7.67
CA SER A 182 -2.95 -12.95 -8.11
C SER A 182 -2.82 -12.41 -9.54
N ALA A 183 -3.74 -12.79 -10.44
CA ALA A 183 -3.81 -12.25 -11.79
C ALA A 183 -4.18 -10.75 -11.79
N ALA A 184 -5.15 -10.35 -10.96
CA ALA A 184 -5.53 -8.94 -10.85
C ALA A 184 -4.41 -8.05 -10.29
N LEU A 185 -3.56 -8.58 -9.38
CA LEU A 185 -2.37 -7.88 -8.92
C LEU A 185 -1.31 -7.74 -10.01
N GLU A 186 -1.22 -8.70 -10.93
CA GLU A 186 -0.39 -8.58 -12.14
C GLU A 186 -0.94 -7.49 -13.07
N ASP A 187 -2.26 -7.44 -13.27
CA ASP A 187 -2.89 -6.35 -14.01
C ASP A 187 -2.62 -4.99 -13.35
N THR A 188 -2.69 -4.92 -11.99
CA THR A 188 -2.33 -3.71 -11.23
C THR A 188 -0.89 -3.26 -11.51
N PHE A 189 0.05 -4.20 -11.65
CA PHE A 189 1.44 -3.89 -12.00
C PHE A 189 1.51 -3.18 -13.34
N TYR A 190 0.85 -3.72 -14.38
CA TYR A 190 0.87 -3.12 -15.71
C TYR A 190 0.11 -1.79 -15.77
N LEU A 191 -1.02 -1.67 -15.12
CA LEU A 191 -1.79 -0.41 -15.03
C LEU A 191 -1.04 0.69 -14.26
N GLY A 192 -0.13 0.29 -13.37
CA GLY A 192 0.69 1.21 -12.59
C GLY A 192 1.67 2.04 -13.42
N PHE A 193 2.01 1.62 -14.64
CA PHE A 193 2.92 2.40 -15.51
C PHE A 193 2.33 3.75 -15.88
N ASP A 194 1.01 3.83 -16.06
CA ASP A 194 0.33 5.10 -16.38
C ASP A 194 0.30 6.08 -15.19
N ALA A 195 0.67 5.63 -13.99
CA ALA A 195 0.82 6.47 -12.81
C ALA A 195 2.24 7.05 -12.64
N VAL A 196 3.19 6.67 -13.50
CA VAL A 196 4.56 7.16 -13.51
C VAL A 196 4.66 8.33 -14.49
N GLU A 197 4.98 9.52 -13.98
CA GLU A 197 5.22 10.70 -14.82
C GLU A 197 6.61 10.60 -15.45
N PRO A 198 6.74 10.64 -16.79
CA PRO A 198 8.03 10.63 -17.43
C PRO A 198 8.81 11.92 -17.16
N THR A 199 10.11 11.82 -17.01
CA THR A 199 10.97 12.99 -16.82
C THR A 199 11.21 13.76 -18.12
N GLY A 200 11.01 13.09 -19.26
CA GLY A 200 11.28 13.63 -20.60
C GLY A 200 12.77 13.83 -20.89
N LYS A 201 13.64 13.32 -20.03
CA LYS A 201 15.10 13.42 -20.16
C LYS A 201 15.68 12.22 -20.91
N ARG A 202 16.88 12.40 -21.44
CA ARG A 202 17.69 11.28 -21.94
C ARG A 202 18.26 10.53 -20.74
N LEU A 203 17.95 9.25 -20.62
CA LEU A 203 18.39 8.41 -19.52
C LEU A 203 19.23 7.24 -20.02
N LEU A 204 20.37 7.04 -19.39
CA LEU A 204 21.15 5.80 -19.49
C LEU A 204 21.04 5.08 -18.15
N LEU A 205 20.46 3.89 -18.17
CA LEU A 205 20.29 3.04 -16.99
C LEU A 205 21.28 1.87 -17.05
N GLY A 206 22.33 1.93 -16.22
CA GLY A 206 23.23 0.79 -15.98
C GLY A 206 22.64 -0.10 -14.90
N ILE A 207 22.38 -1.37 -15.18
CA ILE A 207 21.87 -2.32 -14.21
C ILE A 207 22.88 -3.42 -13.91
N ASP A 208 23.09 -3.70 -12.63
CA ASP A 208 23.92 -4.80 -12.20
C ASP A 208 23.22 -6.14 -12.49
N VAL A 209 23.85 -6.95 -13.33
CA VAL A 209 23.42 -8.31 -13.65
C VAL A 209 24.42 -9.38 -13.19
N SER A 210 25.26 -9.05 -12.20
CA SER A 210 26.21 -9.96 -11.60
C SER A 210 25.52 -11.08 -10.81
N GLY A 211 26.26 -12.15 -10.53
CA GLY A 211 25.73 -13.35 -9.84
C GLY A 211 25.16 -13.06 -8.44
N SER A 212 25.70 -12.08 -7.73
CA SER A 212 25.19 -11.68 -6.40
C SER A 212 23.76 -11.16 -6.42
N MET A 213 23.30 -10.62 -7.56
CA MET A 213 21.93 -10.11 -7.72
C MET A 213 20.85 -11.22 -7.66
N THR A 214 21.24 -12.48 -7.81
CA THR A 214 20.32 -13.62 -7.65
C THR A 214 20.19 -14.10 -6.21
N MET A 215 21.05 -13.61 -5.31
CA MET A 215 21.11 -14.06 -3.93
C MET A 215 20.26 -13.18 -3.00
N GLY A 216 19.55 -13.85 -2.09
CA GLY A 216 18.82 -13.19 -1.01
C GLY A 216 17.56 -12.46 -1.44
N GLN A 217 17.07 -11.62 -0.54
CA GLN A 217 15.86 -10.81 -0.71
C GLN A 217 16.15 -9.36 -0.29
N ILE A 218 15.48 -8.42 -0.94
CA ILE A 218 15.64 -6.99 -0.64
C ILE A 218 14.90 -6.65 0.66
N ALA A 219 15.65 -6.21 1.68
CA ALA A 219 15.11 -5.62 2.91
C ALA A 219 13.89 -6.37 3.52
N GLY A 220 13.92 -7.70 3.48
CA GLY A 220 12.82 -8.56 4.00
C GLY A 220 11.55 -8.56 3.14
N MET A 221 11.62 -8.09 1.91
CA MET A 221 10.56 -8.24 0.90
C MET A 221 10.75 -9.55 0.12
N PRO A 222 9.69 -10.24 -0.34
CA PRO A 222 9.81 -11.49 -1.10
C PRO A 222 10.17 -11.22 -2.58
N ILE A 223 11.19 -10.40 -2.79
CA ILE A 223 11.68 -10.02 -4.11
C ILE A 223 13.21 -10.07 -4.11
N ALA A 224 13.78 -10.79 -5.05
CA ALA A 224 15.23 -10.84 -5.22
C ALA A 224 15.76 -9.54 -5.88
N PRO A 225 17.03 -9.16 -5.67
CA PRO A 225 17.61 -7.96 -6.28
C PRO A 225 17.42 -7.91 -7.81
N TYR A 226 17.68 -8.99 -8.53
CA TYR A 226 17.52 -9.04 -9.99
C TYR A 226 16.05 -8.82 -10.43
N GLU A 227 15.07 -9.26 -9.64
CA GLU A 227 13.66 -9.04 -9.95
C GLU A 227 13.26 -7.57 -9.80
N ALA A 228 13.78 -6.91 -8.76
CA ALA A 228 13.53 -5.49 -8.54
C ALA A 228 14.20 -4.64 -9.64
N VAL A 229 15.44 -4.98 -10.00
CA VAL A 229 16.17 -4.31 -11.07
C VAL A 229 15.47 -4.49 -12.41
N ALA A 230 15.00 -5.72 -12.74
CA ALA A 230 14.21 -5.98 -13.95
C ALA A 230 12.92 -5.15 -13.99
N ALA A 231 12.21 -5.05 -12.87
CA ALA A 231 10.98 -4.24 -12.78
C ALA A 231 11.29 -2.74 -12.94
N MET A 232 12.36 -2.22 -12.35
CA MET A 232 12.78 -0.83 -12.51
C MET A 232 13.22 -0.52 -13.93
N ALA A 233 14.01 -1.42 -14.56
CA ALA A 233 14.38 -1.31 -15.97
C ALA A 233 13.15 -1.24 -16.88
N MET A 234 12.14 -2.09 -16.58
CA MET A 234 10.88 -2.08 -17.31
C MET A 234 10.08 -0.78 -17.11
N VAL A 235 10.08 -0.21 -15.88
CA VAL A 235 9.46 1.10 -15.64
C VAL A 235 10.14 2.16 -16.52
N THR A 236 11.48 2.21 -16.54
CA THR A 236 12.23 3.15 -17.37
C THR A 236 11.93 2.95 -18.86
N ALA A 237 12.00 1.71 -19.36
CA ALA A 237 11.75 1.42 -20.76
C ALA A 237 10.35 1.80 -21.24
N ARG A 238 9.34 1.71 -20.37
CA ARG A 238 7.94 2.02 -20.71
C ARG A 238 7.58 3.49 -20.56
N CYS A 239 8.15 4.16 -19.55
CA CYS A 239 7.75 5.52 -19.20
C CYS A 239 8.66 6.57 -19.84
N GLU A 240 9.94 6.24 -20.12
CA GLU A 240 10.91 7.20 -20.64
C GLU A 240 11.22 6.93 -22.13
N PRO A 241 10.73 7.78 -23.05
CA PRO A 241 10.88 7.53 -24.49
C PRO A 241 12.33 7.61 -24.98
N LEU A 242 13.20 8.33 -24.26
CA LEU A 242 14.61 8.52 -24.60
C LEU A 242 15.49 7.80 -23.55
N SER A 243 15.30 6.49 -23.41
CA SER A 243 16.08 5.68 -22.47
C SER A 243 16.85 4.57 -23.15
N GLU A 244 18.04 4.31 -22.64
CA GLU A 244 18.89 3.17 -22.99
C GLU A 244 19.20 2.36 -21.73
N ILE A 245 19.13 1.03 -21.81
CA ILE A 245 19.28 0.15 -20.66
C ILE A 245 20.36 -0.87 -20.95
N LEU A 246 21.46 -0.76 -20.22
CA LEU A 246 22.61 -1.63 -20.31
C LEU A 246 22.78 -2.44 -19.03
N GLY A 247 23.13 -3.72 -19.16
CA GLY A 247 23.59 -4.53 -18.06
C GLY A 247 25.10 -4.44 -17.91
N PHE A 248 25.60 -4.50 -16.69
CA PHE A 248 27.03 -4.60 -16.45
C PHE A 248 27.39 -5.79 -15.53
N THR A 249 28.51 -6.41 -15.90
CA THR A 249 29.27 -7.37 -15.07
C THR A 249 30.75 -7.01 -15.20
N TYR A 250 31.54 -7.73 -16.00
CA TYR A 250 32.88 -7.32 -16.42
C TYR A 250 32.84 -6.28 -17.56
N ASN A 251 31.80 -6.31 -18.40
CA ASN A 251 31.61 -5.44 -19.53
C ASN A 251 30.18 -4.95 -19.55
N LEU A 252 29.97 -3.81 -20.21
CA LEU A 252 28.65 -3.34 -20.59
C LEU A 252 28.08 -4.22 -21.71
N GLN A 253 26.79 -4.56 -21.61
CA GLN A 253 26.05 -5.31 -22.62
C GLN A 253 24.63 -4.79 -22.77
N ASP A 254 24.16 -4.73 -24.02
CA ASP A 254 22.76 -4.44 -24.29
C ASP A 254 21.91 -5.67 -23.88
N LEU A 255 20.93 -5.45 -23.04
CA LEU A 255 19.98 -6.49 -22.63
C LEU A 255 18.80 -6.62 -23.58
N GLY A 256 18.67 -5.74 -24.56
CA GLY A 256 17.59 -5.75 -25.54
C GLY A 256 16.21 -5.58 -24.87
N ILE A 257 16.12 -4.86 -23.75
CA ILE A 257 14.85 -4.61 -23.07
C ILE A 257 14.05 -3.57 -23.84
N LYS A 258 12.80 -3.94 -24.20
CA LYS A 258 11.88 -3.09 -24.99
C LYS A 258 10.69 -2.66 -24.14
N ASN A 259 10.08 -1.53 -24.49
CA ASN A 259 8.86 -1.03 -23.83
C ASN A 259 7.65 -1.97 -23.98
N THR A 260 7.66 -2.88 -24.95
CA THR A 260 6.61 -3.89 -25.18
C THR A 260 6.84 -5.19 -24.42
N ASP A 261 8.01 -5.37 -23.79
CA ASP A 261 8.31 -6.61 -23.06
C ASP A 261 7.38 -6.81 -21.87
N THR A 262 7.03 -8.06 -21.60
CA THR A 262 6.40 -8.46 -20.35
C THR A 262 7.44 -8.59 -19.23
N LEU A 263 7.00 -8.55 -17.98
CA LEU A 263 7.89 -8.76 -16.82
C LEU A 263 8.66 -10.09 -16.94
N ALA A 264 7.97 -11.16 -17.37
CA ALA A 264 8.60 -12.46 -17.55
C ALA A 264 9.71 -12.43 -18.63
N GLN A 265 9.51 -11.69 -19.73
CA GLN A 265 10.52 -11.52 -20.76
C GLN A 265 11.72 -10.72 -20.26
N VAL A 266 11.47 -9.62 -19.52
CA VAL A 266 12.56 -8.82 -18.95
C VAL A 266 13.34 -9.61 -17.90
N LEU A 267 12.65 -10.34 -17.02
CA LEU A 267 13.31 -11.23 -16.06
C LEU A 267 14.21 -12.27 -16.77
N LYS A 268 13.72 -12.90 -17.85
CA LYS A 268 14.50 -13.85 -18.63
C LYS A 268 15.73 -13.20 -19.28
N LYS A 269 15.60 -11.98 -19.81
CA LYS A 269 16.73 -11.22 -20.38
C LYS A 269 17.79 -10.92 -19.32
N VAL A 270 17.37 -10.45 -18.15
CA VAL A 270 18.28 -10.18 -17.01
C VAL A 270 18.95 -11.48 -16.51
N GLN A 271 18.20 -12.57 -16.38
CA GLN A 271 18.75 -13.85 -15.96
C GLN A 271 19.71 -14.50 -16.96
N ASN A 272 19.47 -14.29 -18.26
CA ASN A 272 20.33 -14.81 -19.32
C ASN A 272 21.56 -13.94 -19.59
N ALA A 273 21.64 -12.75 -18.98
CA ALA A 273 22.85 -11.93 -19.00
C ALA A 273 24.01 -12.71 -18.35
N ARG A 274 25.21 -12.51 -18.87
CA ARG A 274 26.37 -13.25 -18.38
C ARG A 274 26.70 -12.82 -16.96
N PHE A 275 26.41 -13.69 -16.01
CA PHE A 275 26.77 -13.52 -14.62
C PHE A 275 28.30 -13.63 -14.45
N GLY A 276 28.92 -12.61 -13.86
CA GLY A 276 30.33 -12.55 -13.53
C GLY A 276 30.51 -11.77 -12.24
N SER A 277 31.76 -11.42 -11.90
CA SER A 277 32.00 -10.45 -10.83
C SER A 277 31.68 -9.03 -11.30
N THR A 278 31.37 -8.15 -10.37
CA THR A 278 30.95 -6.78 -10.66
C THR A 278 32.15 -5.90 -10.96
N ASN A 279 32.17 -5.23 -12.11
CA ASN A 279 33.09 -4.16 -12.46
C ASN A 279 32.30 -2.94 -12.96
N PRO A 280 31.97 -1.96 -12.10
CA PRO A 280 31.19 -0.78 -12.48
C PRO A 280 31.97 0.22 -13.34
N GLY A 281 33.29 0.03 -13.52
CA GLY A 281 34.16 0.85 -14.35
C GLY A 281 34.43 0.25 -15.74
N ALA A 282 33.65 -0.76 -16.16
CA ALA A 282 33.83 -1.43 -17.44
C ALA A 282 33.36 -0.58 -18.63
#